data_e98c88f0f8977ed4b8f8be9eb5a8930e
#
_entry.id   e98c88f0f8977ed4b8f8be9eb5a8930e
#
_cell.length_a   1.000
_cell.length_b   1.000
_cell.length_c   1.000
_cell.angle_alpha   90.00
_cell.angle_beta   90.00
_cell.angle_gamma   90.00
#
_symmetry.space_group_name_H-M   'P 1'
#
loop_
_entity.id
_entity.type
_entity.pdbx_description
1 polymer ?
#
loop_
_entity_poly.entity_id
_entity_poly.type
_entity_poly.pdbx_seq_one_letter_code
_entity_poly.pdbx_strand_id
1 'polypeptide(L)' 'MNVTIDISMYPNKEDFIPPIKGFIEKINCYEDLKITTFPTSTVVQGEYNHAMKAVQETIAKCYEEFNMAVYVAKI' A
#
# COMPACT_ATOMS: atom_id res chain seq x y z
N MET A 1 -11.79 0.78 -16.51
CA MET A 1 -10.60 1.64 -16.61
C MET A 1 -9.51 1.10 -15.70
N ASN A 2 -8.34 0.91 -16.24
CA ASN A 2 -7.21 0.44 -15.46
C ASN A 2 -6.31 1.60 -15.03
N VAL A 3 -5.73 1.48 -13.85
CA VAL A 3 -4.83 2.49 -13.30
C VAL A 3 -3.55 1.85 -12.77
N THR A 4 -2.53 2.68 -12.61
CA THR A 4 -1.30 2.35 -11.92
C THR A 4 -1.17 3.29 -10.73
N ILE A 5 -1.06 2.73 -9.53
CA ILE A 5 -0.86 3.51 -8.30
C ILE A 5 0.53 3.20 -7.79
N ASP A 6 1.35 4.24 -7.67
CA ASP A 6 2.69 4.14 -7.09
C ASP A 6 2.63 4.72 -5.68
N ILE A 7 2.70 3.88 -4.66
CA ILE A 7 2.52 4.30 -3.28
C ILE A 7 3.77 4.07 -2.45
N SER A 8 4.17 5.11 -1.72
CA SER A 8 5.28 5.07 -0.77
C SER A 8 4.75 5.32 0.64
N MET A 9 5.26 4.57 1.60
CA MET A 9 4.87 4.64 3.01
C MET A 9 6.04 5.18 3.83
N TYR A 10 5.75 6.19 4.65
CA TYR A 10 6.75 6.79 5.56
C TYR A 10 6.25 6.65 6.99
N PRO A 11 6.58 5.53 7.67
CA PRO A 11 6.18 5.33 9.06
C PRO A 11 6.82 6.35 10.00
N ASN A 12 6.09 6.74 11.03
CA ASN A 12 6.48 7.77 11.98
C ASN A 12 7.19 7.21 13.22
N LYS A 13 7.98 6.14 13.03
CA LYS A 13 8.69 5.45 14.12
C LYS A 13 10.09 5.10 13.69
N GLU A 14 10.98 4.93 14.68
CA GLU A 14 12.35 4.48 14.42
C GLU A 14 12.38 3.11 13.78
N ASP A 15 11.55 2.18 14.29
CA ASP A 15 11.43 0.86 13.70
C ASP A 15 10.32 0.84 12.65
N PHE A 16 10.68 1.15 11.42
CA PHE A 16 9.76 1.27 10.30
C PHE A 16 9.61 -0.02 9.47
N ILE A 17 10.43 -1.03 9.71
CA ILE A 17 10.40 -2.27 8.91
C ILE A 17 9.09 -3.04 9.10
N PRO A 18 8.58 -3.29 10.33
CA PRO A 18 7.33 -4.02 10.49
C PRO A 18 6.13 -3.34 9.82
N PRO A 19 5.94 -2.00 9.91
CA PRO A 19 4.84 -1.34 9.20
C PRO A 19 4.92 -1.48 7.68
N ILE A 20 6.10 -1.31 7.11
CA ILE A 20 6.29 -1.43 5.65
C ILE A 20 6.04 -2.87 5.21
N LYS A 21 6.60 -3.83 5.92
CA LYS A 21 6.38 -5.25 5.64
C LYS A 21 4.91 -5.62 5.76
N GLY A 22 4.23 -5.10 6.78
CA GLY A 22 2.80 -5.31 6.99
C GLY A 22 1.96 -4.79 5.84
N PHE A 23 2.28 -3.60 5.34
CA PHE A 23 1.61 -3.04 4.16
C PHE A 23 1.77 -3.97 2.94
N ILE A 24 3.00 -4.39 2.67
CA ILE A 24 3.30 -5.26 1.53
C ILE A 24 2.53 -6.58 1.63
N GLU A 25 2.50 -7.20 2.80
CA GLU A 25 1.78 -8.44 3.01
C GLU A 25 0.28 -8.27 2.79
N LYS A 26 -0.30 -7.18 3.30
CA LYS A 26 -1.74 -6.93 3.19
C LYS A 26 -2.16 -6.64 1.76
N ILE A 27 -1.42 -5.80 1.06
CA ILE A 27 -1.78 -5.44 -0.32
C ILE A 27 -1.65 -6.65 -1.26
N ASN A 28 -0.74 -7.55 -0.99
CA ASN A 28 -0.57 -8.76 -1.80
C ASN A 28 -1.66 -9.80 -1.58
N CYS A 29 -2.54 -9.63 -0.59
CA CYS A 29 -3.68 -10.50 -0.40
C CYS A 29 -4.83 -10.22 -1.36
N TYR A 30 -4.82 -9.11 -2.06
CA TYR A 30 -5.87 -8.77 -3.02
C TYR A 30 -5.64 -9.48 -4.34
N GLU A 31 -6.71 -10.09 -4.86
CA GLU A 31 -6.70 -10.74 -6.16
C GLU A 31 -6.96 -9.75 -7.29
N ASP A 32 -6.62 -10.14 -8.50
CA ASP A 32 -6.87 -9.36 -9.73
C ASP A 32 -6.16 -8.00 -9.75
N LEU A 33 -5.07 -7.88 -9.00
CA LEU A 33 -4.18 -6.72 -9.04
C LEU A 33 -2.76 -7.21 -9.29
N LYS A 34 -2.04 -6.46 -10.10
CA LYS A 34 -0.60 -6.70 -10.27
C LYS A 34 0.14 -5.84 -9.26
N ILE A 35 0.79 -6.49 -8.30
CA ILE A 35 1.54 -5.82 -7.23
C ILE A 35 3.03 -6.02 -7.47
N THR A 36 3.77 -4.92 -7.55
CA THR A 36 5.22 -4.96 -7.69
C THR A 36 5.84 -4.14 -6.57
N THR A 37 6.73 -4.75 -5.80
CA THR A 37 7.37 -4.10 -4.67
C THR A 37 8.79 -3.69 -5.04
N PHE A 38 9.09 -2.40 -4.86
CA PHE A 38 10.41 -1.83 -5.02
C PHE A 38 10.95 -1.38 -3.66
N PRO A 39 12.26 -1.10 -3.53
CA PRO A 39 12.81 -0.66 -2.24
C PRO A 39 12.14 0.59 -1.65
N THR A 40 11.66 1.51 -2.50
CA THR A 40 11.11 2.79 -2.06
C THR A 40 9.61 2.93 -2.28
N SER A 41 8.97 1.98 -2.94
CA SER A 41 7.54 2.07 -3.23
C SER A 41 6.93 0.73 -3.60
N THR A 42 5.61 0.69 -3.61
CA THR A 42 4.82 -0.44 -4.11
C THR A 42 3.94 0.06 -5.25
N VAL A 43 3.95 -0.67 -6.36
CA VAL A 43 3.13 -0.33 -7.53
C VAL A 43 1.95 -1.29 -7.60
N VAL A 44 0.75 -0.73 -7.64
CA VAL A 44 -0.51 -1.48 -7.71
C VAL A 44 -1.18 -1.16 -9.04
N GLN A 45 -1.40 -2.19 -9.86
CA GLN A 45 -2.01 -2.03 -11.19
C GLN A 45 -3.27 -2.88 -11.29
N GLY A 46 -4.32 -2.30 -11.81
CA GLY A 46 -5.57 -3.00 -12.03
C GLY A 46 -6.75 -2.09 -12.31
N GLU A 47 -7.95 -2.64 -12.19
CA GLU A 47 -9.17 -1.88 -12.41
C GLU A 47 -9.28 -0.76 -11.35
N TYR A 48 -9.74 0.41 -11.77
CA TYR A 48 -9.68 1.64 -10.97
C TYR A 48 -10.33 1.48 -9.59
N ASN A 49 -11.59 1.07 -9.55
CA ASN A 49 -12.30 0.98 -8.28
C ASN A 49 -11.71 -0.08 -7.37
N HIS A 50 -11.32 -1.22 -7.94
CA HIS A 50 -10.72 -2.31 -7.18
C HIS A 50 -9.35 -1.92 -6.62
N ALA A 51 -8.51 -1.31 -7.43
CA ALA A 51 -7.18 -0.87 -7.00
C ALA A 51 -7.26 0.21 -5.92
N MET A 52 -8.13 1.21 -6.10
CA MET A 52 -8.33 2.27 -5.12
C MET A 52 -8.84 1.72 -3.79
N LYS A 53 -9.82 0.82 -3.84
CA LYS A 53 -10.38 0.20 -2.63
C LYS A 53 -9.31 -0.62 -1.89
N ALA A 54 -8.53 -1.40 -2.63
CA ALA A 54 -7.46 -2.21 -2.03
C ALA A 54 -6.45 -1.34 -1.29
N VAL A 55 -6.02 -0.25 -1.90
CA VAL A 55 -5.08 0.70 -1.29
C VAL A 55 -5.69 1.35 -0.05
N GLN A 56 -6.92 1.85 -0.15
CA GLN A 56 -7.59 2.49 0.98
C GLN A 56 -7.77 1.54 2.16
N GLU A 57 -8.21 0.33 1.92
CA GLU A 57 -8.41 -0.67 2.97
C GLU A 57 -7.08 -1.08 3.61
N THR A 58 -6.04 -1.22 2.81
CA THR A 58 -4.71 -1.57 3.31
C THR A 58 -4.16 -0.48 4.22
N ILE A 59 -4.29 0.79 3.81
CA ILE A 59 -3.88 1.94 4.64
C ILE A 59 -4.63 1.94 5.96
N ALA A 60 -5.94 1.74 5.93
CA ALA A 60 -6.75 1.73 7.15
C ALA A 60 -6.32 0.63 8.12
N LYS A 61 -6.06 -0.56 7.62
CA LYS A 61 -5.57 -1.68 8.45
C LYS A 61 -4.19 -1.39 9.04
N CYS A 62 -3.32 -0.76 8.25
CA CYS A 62 -1.99 -0.38 8.74
C CYS A 62 -2.06 0.69 9.83
N TYR A 63 -2.99 1.66 9.73
CA TYR A 63 -3.21 2.63 10.79
C TYR A 63 -3.65 1.95 12.09
N GLU A 64 -4.52 0.96 12.00
CA GLU A 64 -4.99 0.24 13.19
C GLU A 64 -3.86 -0.58 13.85
N GLU A 65 -3.03 -1.22 13.03
CA GLU A 65 -2.02 -2.16 13.53
C GLU A 65 -0.71 -1.47 13.89
N PHE A 66 -0.28 -0.47 13.12
CA PHE A 66 1.05 0.12 13.25
C PHE A 66 1.04 1.61 13.58
N ASN A 67 -0.11 2.19 13.87
CA ASN A 67 -0.29 3.62 14.08
C ASN A 67 -0.12 4.44 12.78
N MET A 68 0.12 5.74 12.95
CA MET A 68 0.12 6.67 11.82
C MET A 68 1.39 6.59 11.00
N ALA A 69 1.22 6.81 9.72
CA ALA A 69 2.30 6.98 8.76
C ALA A 69 1.87 7.99 7.70
N VAL A 70 2.81 8.54 6.98
CA VAL A 70 2.50 9.36 5.81
C VAL A 70 2.55 8.46 4.58
N TYR A 71 1.54 8.55 3.75
CA TYR A 71 1.48 7.84 2.48
C TYR A 71 1.49 8.83 1.34
N VAL A 72 2.33 8.58 0.34
CA VAL A 72 2.36 9.37 -0.89
C VAL A 72 1.98 8.45 -2.03
N ALA A 73 0.86 8.75 -2.67
CA ALA A 73 0.35 7.95 -3.77
C ALA A 73 0.30 8.78 -5.05
N LYS A 74 0.86 8.23 -6.11
CA LYS A 74 0.79 8.80 -7.46
C LYS A 74 -0.09 7.89 -8.29
N ILE A 75 -1.09 8.48 -8.90
CA ILE A 75 -2.07 7.75 -9.70
C ILE A 75 -2.03 8.18 -11.15
#